data_f503d4bfb5df4869bd3887cff4c365d5
#
_entry.id   f503d4bfb5df4869bd3887cff4c365d5
#
_cell.length_a   1.000
_cell.length_b   1.000
_cell.length_c   1.000
_cell.angle_alpha   90.00
_cell.angle_beta   90.00
_cell.angle_gamma   90.00
#
_symmetry.space_group_name_H-M   'P 1'
#
loop_
_entity.id
_entity.type
_entity.pdbx_description
1 polymer ?
#
loop_
_entity_poly.entity_id
_entity_poly.type
_entity_poly.pdbx_seq_one_letter_code
_entity_poly.pdbx_strand_id
1 'polypeptide(L)'
;MSQSKKFIMTYEGVKKLEEELEYLKTVKRKEITEKIKVALGYGDLSENSEYDEAKNDQAFTEGRIIQLENMLKNAVVVDESEIPKDKVSVGSIVKVMDYEFDEEVEYTIVGSAEAGPMNFKISNESPVGSALIGKKVGDVVEVAVPSGVSKFEVLEIRRD
;
A
#
# COMPACT_ATOMS: atom_id res chain seq x y z
N MET A 1 26.33 4.03 0.35
CA MET A 1 25.27 4.30 1.33
C MET A 1 23.91 4.14 0.70
N SER A 2 23.11 3.25 1.25
CA SER A 2 21.75 3.14 0.79
C SER A 2 20.95 4.30 1.39
N GLN A 3 20.38 5.13 0.54
CA GLN A 3 19.44 6.13 1.00
C GLN A 3 18.13 5.42 1.32
N SER A 4 17.57 5.70 2.49
CA SER A 4 16.28 5.17 2.86
C SER A 4 15.21 5.72 1.92
N LYS A 5 14.45 4.82 1.31
CA LYS A 5 13.35 5.21 0.45
C LYS A 5 12.25 5.87 1.30
N LYS A 6 11.80 7.04 0.88
CA LYS A 6 10.70 7.72 1.55
C LYS A 6 9.36 7.19 1.03
N PHE A 7 8.43 6.98 1.93
CA PHE A 7 7.08 6.51 1.60
C PHE A 7 6.10 7.67 1.78
N ILE A 8 5.50 8.10 0.69
CA ILE A 8 4.49 9.15 0.73
C ILE A 8 3.17 8.50 1.14
N MET A 9 2.56 9.01 2.20
CA MET A 9 1.35 8.44 2.77
C MET A 9 0.34 9.52 3.15
N THR A 10 -0.93 9.13 3.20
CA THR A 10 -1.97 9.94 3.81
C THR A 10 -1.91 9.74 5.34
N TYR A 11 -2.48 10.68 6.09
CA TYR A 11 -2.58 10.54 7.54
C TYR A 11 -3.32 9.24 7.92
N GLU A 12 -4.40 8.95 7.20
CA GLU A 12 -5.20 7.75 7.43
C GLU A 12 -4.40 6.47 7.16
N GLY A 13 -3.57 6.48 6.12
CA GLY A 13 -2.69 5.35 5.81
C GLY A 13 -1.66 5.10 6.90
N VAL A 14 -1.05 6.15 7.41
CA VAL A 14 -0.11 6.04 8.55
C VAL A 14 -0.81 5.42 9.74
N LYS A 15 -2.02 5.88 10.05
CA LYS A 15 -2.80 5.36 11.18
C LYS A 15 -3.09 3.87 11.03
N LYS A 16 -3.46 3.43 9.83
CA LYS A 16 -3.71 2.00 9.56
C LYS A 16 -2.48 1.15 9.77
N LEU A 17 -1.31 1.63 9.32
CA LEU A 17 -0.06 0.91 9.51
C LEU A 17 0.36 0.85 10.97
N GLU A 18 0.14 1.92 11.72
CA GLU A 18 0.40 1.95 13.16
C GLU A 18 -0.47 0.95 13.91
N GLU A 19 -1.75 0.86 13.55
CA GLU A 19 -2.69 -0.10 14.13
C GLU A 19 -2.29 -1.54 13.82
N GLU A 20 -1.90 -1.82 12.58
CA GLU A 20 -1.40 -3.14 12.18
C GLU A 20 -0.15 -3.51 12.96
N LEU A 21 0.80 -2.57 13.05
CA LEU A 21 2.05 -2.79 13.78
C LEU A 21 1.79 -3.10 15.25
N GLU A 22 0.92 -2.34 15.89
CA GLU A 22 0.55 -2.59 17.29
C GLU A 22 -0.09 -3.97 17.46
N TYR A 23 -1.02 -4.32 16.58
CA TYR A 23 -1.65 -5.64 16.60
C TYR A 23 -0.62 -6.76 16.49
N LEU A 24 0.30 -6.66 15.53
CA LEU A 24 1.33 -7.68 15.34
C LEU A 24 2.24 -7.81 16.55
N LYS A 25 2.62 -6.71 17.17
CA LYS A 25 3.51 -6.72 18.33
C LYS A 25 2.85 -7.22 19.61
N THR A 26 1.57 -6.91 19.80
CA THR A 26 0.87 -7.22 21.06
C THR A 26 0.05 -8.50 20.99
N VAL A 27 -0.77 -8.65 19.95
CA VAL A 27 -1.70 -9.79 19.84
C VAL A 27 -1.06 -10.95 19.11
N LYS A 28 -0.57 -10.70 17.90
CA LYS A 28 -0.07 -11.77 17.02
C LYS A 28 1.17 -12.47 17.60
N ARG A 29 2.09 -11.71 18.16
CA ARG A 29 3.27 -12.31 18.81
C ARG A 29 2.89 -13.26 19.94
N LYS A 30 1.90 -12.87 20.75
CA LYS A 30 1.43 -13.73 21.86
C LYS A 30 0.78 -15.00 21.33
N GLU A 31 -0.05 -14.90 20.32
CA GLU A 31 -0.69 -16.06 19.69
C GLU A 31 0.34 -17.03 19.15
N ILE A 32 1.37 -16.53 18.48
CA ILE A 32 2.44 -17.37 17.92
C ILE A 32 3.26 -18.02 19.04
N THR A 33 3.61 -17.27 20.06
CA THR A 33 4.34 -17.79 21.21
C THR A 33 3.58 -18.95 21.84
N GLU A 34 2.27 -18.82 22.00
CA GLU A 34 1.42 -19.86 22.55
C GLU A 34 1.36 -21.08 21.64
N LYS A 35 1.24 -20.86 20.32
CA LYS A 35 1.28 -21.94 19.33
C LYS A 35 2.58 -22.73 19.39
N ILE A 36 3.71 -22.04 19.50
CA ILE A 36 5.02 -22.68 19.62
C ILE A 36 5.08 -23.52 20.89
N LYS A 37 4.61 -22.96 22.01
CA LYS A 37 4.60 -23.63 23.29
C LYS A 37 3.76 -24.90 23.26
N VAL A 38 2.56 -24.82 22.65
CA VAL A 38 1.69 -25.99 22.49
C VAL A 38 2.35 -27.03 21.60
N ALA A 39 2.95 -26.61 20.48
CA ALA A 39 3.62 -27.55 19.54
C ALA A 39 4.81 -28.25 20.20
N LEU A 40 5.57 -27.55 21.07
CA LEU A 40 6.66 -28.17 21.81
C LEU A 40 6.17 -29.29 22.75
N GLY A 41 4.92 -29.15 23.23
CA GLY A 41 4.30 -30.15 24.07
C GLY A 41 4.00 -31.48 23.37
N TYR A 42 4.01 -31.50 22.03
CA TYR A 42 3.79 -32.73 21.27
C TYR A 42 5.04 -33.61 21.12
N GLY A 43 6.20 -33.11 21.53
CA GLY A 43 7.43 -33.91 21.66
C GLY A 43 8.36 -33.81 20.46
N ASP A 44 8.30 -34.73 19.50
CA ASP A 44 9.28 -34.84 18.44
C ASP A 44 9.22 -33.65 17.47
N LEU A 45 10.20 -32.75 17.54
CA LEU A 45 10.30 -31.56 16.74
C LEU A 45 10.68 -31.84 15.28
N SER A 46 11.34 -32.97 15.02
CA SER A 46 11.78 -33.27 13.65
C SER A 46 10.63 -33.65 12.70
N GLU A 47 9.51 -34.11 13.25
CA GLU A 47 8.32 -34.48 12.48
C GLU A 47 7.09 -33.67 12.88
N ASN A 48 7.29 -32.60 13.62
CA ASN A 48 6.19 -31.78 14.15
C ASN A 48 5.83 -30.68 13.18
N SER A 49 4.85 -30.91 12.31
CA SER A 49 4.40 -29.94 11.33
C SER A 49 3.77 -28.69 11.97
N GLU A 50 3.17 -28.83 13.15
CA GLU A 50 2.59 -27.70 13.87
C GLU A 50 3.66 -26.76 14.39
N TYR A 51 4.79 -27.31 14.85
CA TYR A 51 5.94 -26.54 15.26
C TYR A 51 6.53 -25.76 14.06
N ASP A 52 6.72 -26.45 12.94
CA ASP A 52 7.26 -25.81 11.73
C ASP A 52 6.35 -24.69 11.23
N GLU A 53 5.03 -24.91 11.23
CA GLU A 53 4.05 -23.90 10.83
C GLU A 53 4.12 -22.69 11.74
N ALA A 54 4.19 -22.91 13.06
CA ALA A 54 4.27 -21.83 14.03
C ALA A 54 5.56 -21.02 13.89
N LYS A 55 6.69 -21.69 13.60
CA LYS A 55 7.97 -21.02 13.36
C LYS A 55 7.94 -20.23 12.06
N ASN A 56 7.26 -20.72 11.02
CA ASN A 56 7.09 -20.00 9.77
C ASN A 56 6.22 -18.75 9.98
N ASP A 57 5.14 -18.88 10.75
CA ASP A 57 4.29 -17.74 11.14
C ASP A 57 5.09 -16.68 11.88
N GLN A 58 5.96 -17.12 12.79
CA GLN A 58 6.82 -16.22 13.54
C GLN A 58 7.74 -15.43 12.61
N ALA A 59 8.41 -16.12 11.69
CA ALA A 59 9.31 -15.48 10.75
C ALA A 59 8.58 -14.48 9.86
N PHE A 60 7.41 -14.86 9.35
CA PHE A 60 6.58 -13.98 8.52
C PHE A 60 6.13 -12.74 9.31
N THR A 61 5.66 -12.93 10.53
CA THR A 61 5.19 -11.83 11.38
C THR A 61 6.32 -10.86 11.74
N GLU A 62 7.49 -11.38 12.11
CA GLU A 62 8.64 -10.53 12.44
C GLU A 62 9.14 -9.78 11.21
N GLY A 63 9.12 -10.39 10.05
CA GLY A 63 9.45 -9.72 8.78
C GLY A 63 8.48 -8.59 8.47
N ARG A 64 7.19 -8.81 8.68
CA ARG A 64 6.16 -7.77 8.47
C ARG A 64 6.33 -6.61 9.46
N ILE A 65 6.65 -6.92 10.72
CA ILE A 65 6.91 -5.88 11.74
C ILE A 65 8.07 -4.98 11.31
N ILE A 66 9.17 -5.58 10.85
CA ILE A 66 10.34 -4.83 10.38
C ILE A 66 9.96 -3.95 9.19
N GLN A 67 9.19 -4.50 8.25
CA GLN A 67 8.72 -3.77 7.08
C GLN A 67 7.87 -2.55 7.49
N LEU A 68 6.90 -2.75 8.40
CA LEU A 68 6.04 -1.67 8.88
C LEU A 68 6.82 -0.60 9.63
N GLU A 69 7.76 -1.00 10.49
CA GLU A 69 8.60 -0.05 11.21
C GLU A 69 9.43 0.81 10.25
N ASN A 70 9.97 0.18 9.20
CA ASN A 70 10.72 0.89 8.18
C ASN A 70 9.85 1.87 7.38
N MET A 71 8.66 1.43 6.99
CA MET A 71 7.70 2.29 6.29
C MET A 71 7.32 3.51 7.13
N LEU A 72 7.00 3.29 8.41
CA LEU A 72 6.61 4.36 9.31
C LEU A 72 7.75 5.32 9.62
N LYS A 73 8.96 4.79 9.75
CA LYS A 73 10.15 5.60 9.98
C LYS A 73 10.43 6.55 8.82
N ASN A 74 10.17 6.09 7.59
CA ASN A 74 10.45 6.84 6.37
C ASN A 74 9.19 7.46 5.76
N ALA A 75 8.08 7.50 6.51
CA ALA A 75 6.83 8.04 6.02
C ALA A 75 6.89 9.56 5.89
N VAL A 76 6.36 10.04 4.77
CA VAL A 76 6.14 11.48 4.54
C VAL A 76 4.63 11.64 4.44
N VAL A 77 4.04 12.30 5.44
CA VAL A 77 2.61 12.53 5.48
C VAL A 77 2.27 13.75 4.66
N VAL A 78 1.31 13.57 3.75
CA VAL A 78 0.84 14.67 2.92
C VAL A 78 -0.34 15.33 3.63
N ASP A 79 -0.19 16.62 3.90
CA ASP A 79 -1.27 17.41 4.52
C ASP A 79 -2.27 17.82 3.42
N GLU A 80 -3.51 17.38 3.59
CA GLU A 80 -4.58 17.68 2.62
C GLU A 80 -4.79 19.16 2.38
N SER A 81 -4.54 20.00 3.40
CA SER A 81 -4.73 21.46 3.28
C SER A 81 -3.69 22.12 2.38
N GLU A 82 -2.51 21.51 2.21
CA GLU A 82 -1.42 22.03 1.40
C GLU A 82 -1.45 21.57 -0.05
N ILE A 83 -2.37 20.66 -0.39
CA ILE A 83 -2.40 20.07 -1.72
C ILE A 83 -3.28 20.89 -2.65
N PRO A 84 -2.78 21.23 -3.85
CA PRO A 84 -3.61 21.92 -4.85
C PRO A 84 -4.82 21.08 -5.22
N LYS A 85 -6.00 21.68 -5.21
CA LYS A 85 -7.25 20.98 -5.54
C LYS A 85 -7.45 20.83 -7.04
N ASP A 86 -6.70 21.59 -7.83
CA ASP A 86 -6.80 21.58 -9.29
C ASP A 86 -5.85 20.59 -9.98
N LYS A 87 -4.99 19.98 -9.22
CA LYS A 87 -4.01 19.00 -9.73
C LYS A 87 -4.11 17.67 -9.01
N VAL A 88 -3.81 16.61 -9.72
CA VAL A 88 -3.74 15.26 -9.14
C VAL A 88 -2.54 15.17 -8.20
N SER A 89 -2.77 14.67 -6.99
CA SER A 89 -1.73 14.44 -5.99
C SER A 89 -2.08 13.22 -5.16
N VAL A 90 -1.19 12.82 -4.26
CA VAL A 90 -1.50 11.73 -3.33
C VAL A 90 -2.69 12.14 -2.47
N GLY A 91 -3.70 11.28 -2.39
CA GLY A 91 -4.96 11.55 -1.71
C GLY A 91 -6.09 11.98 -2.66
N SER A 92 -5.78 12.28 -3.91
CA SER A 92 -6.80 12.66 -4.89
C SER A 92 -7.61 11.47 -5.37
N ILE A 93 -8.90 11.68 -5.59
CA ILE A 93 -9.78 10.75 -6.27
C ILE A 93 -9.94 11.30 -7.68
N VAL A 94 -9.47 10.54 -8.68
CA VAL A 94 -9.39 10.99 -10.06
C VAL A 94 -10.31 10.15 -10.93
N LYS A 95 -11.23 10.80 -11.60
CA LYS A 95 -12.08 10.14 -12.58
C LYS A 95 -11.42 10.33 -13.94
N VAL A 96 -11.17 9.24 -14.64
CA VAL A 96 -10.51 9.26 -15.94
C VAL A 96 -11.32 8.50 -16.97
N MET A 97 -11.18 8.90 -18.24
CA MET A 97 -11.68 8.11 -19.36
C MET A 97 -10.54 7.21 -19.83
N ASP A 98 -10.78 5.91 -19.79
CA ASP A 98 -9.87 4.91 -20.31
C ASP A 98 -10.23 4.67 -21.78
N TYR A 99 -9.39 5.16 -22.68
CA TYR A 99 -9.67 5.06 -24.11
C TYR A 99 -9.47 3.66 -24.68
N GLU A 100 -8.74 2.80 -23.98
CA GLU A 100 -8.57 1.41 -24.41
C GLU A 100 -9.87 0.62 -24.31
N PHE A 101 -10.58 0.81 -23.19
CA PHE A 101 -11.85 0.11 -22.93
C PHE A 101 -13.08 1.00 -23.11
N ASP A 102 -12.88 2.26 -23.48
CA ASP A 102 -13.93 3.26 -23.68
C ASP A 102 -14.89 3.34 -22.48
N GLU A 103 -14.29 3.41 -21.28
CA GLU A 103 -15.06 3.48 -20.04
C GLU A 103 -14.44 4.47 -19.05
N GLU A 104 -15.29 5.01 -18.17
CA GLU A 104 -14.85 5.88 -17.09
C GLU A 104 -14.44 5.04 -15.89
N VAL A 105 -13.28 5.34 -15.33
CA VAL A 105 -12.75 4.66 -14.14
C VAL A 105 -12.36 5.71 -13.11
N GLU A 106 -12.64 5.42 -11.85
CA GLU A 106 -12.26 6.28 -10.75
C GLU A 106 -11.14 5.64 -9.96
N TYR A 107 -10.01 6.33 -9.87
CA TYR A 107 -8.85 5.87 -9.09
C TYR A 107 -8.60 6.79 -7.91
N THR A 108 -8.20 6.21 -6.79
CA THR A 108 -7.68 6.96 -5.65
C THR A 108 -6.17 6.82 -5.65
N ILE A 109 -5.46 7.94 -5.70
CA ILE A 109 -3.99 7.94 -5.69
C ILE A 109 -3.51 7.89 -4.25
N VAL A 110 -2.75 6.87 -3.92
CA VAL A 110 -2.26 6.65 -2.55
C VAL A 110 -0.76 6.38 -2.57
N GLY A 111 -0.14 6.36 -1.39
CA GLY A 111 1.24 5.91 -1.27
C GLY A 111 1.34 4.41 -1.50
N SER A 112 2.53 3.93 -1.85
CA SER A 112 2.76 2.51 -2.18
C SER A 112 2.29 1.54 -1.10
N ALA A 113 2.39 1.94 0.17
CA ALA A 113 1.99 1.12 1.29
C ALA A 113 0.47 0.92 1.41
N GLU A 114 -0.31 1.81 0.80
CA GLU A 114 -1.77 1.79 0.86
C GLU A 114 -2.43 1.24 -0.40
N ALA A 115 -1.66 0.99 -1.45
CA ALA A 115 -2.20 0.59 -2.75
C ALA A 115 -2.89 -0.77 -2.68
N GLY A 116 -4.03 -0.89 -3.36
CA GLY A 116 -4.79 -2.13 -3.47
C GLY A 116 -5.61 -2.12 -4.76
N PRO A 117 -5.22 -2.93 -5.78
CA PRO A 117 -5.92 -2.95 -7.06
C PRO A 117 -7.41 -3.26 -6.95
N MET A 118 -7.78 -4.10 -5.98
CA MET A 118 -9.17 -4.48 -5.77
C MET A 118 -10.07 -3.31 -5.37
N ASN A 119 -9.48 -2.26 -4.78
CA ASN A 119 -10.21 -1.07 -4.32
C ASN A 119 -9.97 0.15 -5.20
N PHE A 120 -9.38 -0.03 -6.38
CA PHE A 120 -9.00 1.06 -7.28
C PHE A 120 -8.08 2.09 -6.61
N LYS A 121 -7.34 1.67 -5.61
CA LYS A 121 -6.31 2.49 -4.96
C LYS A 121 -4.98 2.19 -5.62
N ILE A 122 -4.49 3.13 -6.39
CA ILE A 122 -3.24 2.96 -7.13
C ILE A 122 -2.12 3.80 -6.51
N SER A 123 -0.92 3.24 -6.55
CA SER A 123 0.25 3.90 -6.00
C SER A 123 0.65 5.10 -6.88
N ASN A 124 1.13 6.16 -6.23
CA ASN A 124 1.75 7.28 -6.93
C ASN A 124 3.00 6.85 -7.71
N GLU A 125 3.54 5.68 -7.40
CA GLU A 125 4.70 5.11 -8.11
C GLU A 125 4.31 4.14 -9.23
N SER A 126 3.01 3.74 -9.31
CA SER A 126 2.53 2.88 -10.39
C SER A 126 2.57 3.63 -11.73
N PRO A 127 2.61 2.90 -12.87
CA PRO A 127 2.63 3.57 -14.19
C PRO A 127 1.48 4.56 -14.39
N VAL A 128 0.25 4.17 -14.05
CA VAL A 128 -0.92 5.05 -14.20
C VAL A 128 -0.87 6.19 -13.17
N GLY A 129 -0.60 5.86 -11.91
CA GLY A 129 -0.55 6.84 -10.84
C GLY A 129 0.52 7.91 -11.07
N SER A 130 1.73 7.50 -11.45
CA SER A 130 2.83 8.44 -11.70
C SER A 130 2.54 9.33 -12.91
N ALA A 131 1.84 8.81 -13.93
CA ALA A 131 1.48 9.59 -15.10
C ALA A 131 0.40 10.62 -14.77
N LEU A 132 -0.50 10.32 -13.84
CA LEU A 132 -1.59 11.22 -13.44
C LEU A 132 -1.16 12.32 -12.49
N ILE A 133 -0.13 12.09 -11.66
CA ILE A 133 0.34 13.08 -10.69
C ILE A 133 0.71 14.39 -11.40
N GLY A 134 0.20 15.51 -10.87
CA GLY A 134 0.45 16.83 -11.40
C GLY A 134 -0.43 17.22 -12.57
N LYS A 135 -1.30 16.35 -13.03
CA LYS A 135 -2.21 16.61 -14.15
C LYS A 135 -3.46 17.36 -13.69
N LYS A 136 -4.10 18.03 -14.63
CA LYS A 136 -5.33 18.81 -14.42
C LYS A 136 -6.47 18.19 -15.20
N VAL A 137 -7.68 18.59 -14.87
CA VAL A 137 -8.88 18.20 -15.65
C VAL A 137 -8.68 18.61 -17.11
N GLY A 138 -8.94 17.68 -18.00
CA GLY A 138 -8.76 17.88 -19.46
C GLY A 138 -7.43 17.39 -19.99
N ASP A 139 -6.46 17.09 -19.13
CA ASP A 139 -5.18 16.57 -19.55
C ASP A 139 -5.32 15.11 -20.00
N VAL A 140 -4.60 14.74 -21.06
CA VAL A 140 -4.54 13.37 -21.58
C VAL A 140 -3.13 12.85 -21.29
N VAL A 141 -3.06 11.67 -20.70
CA VAL A 141 -1.78 11.01 -20.44
C VAL A 141 -1.67 9.70 -21.19
N GLU A 142 -0.46 9.36 -21.60
CA GLU A 142 -0.14 8.08 -22.21
C GLU A 142 0.68 7.27 -21.22
N VAL A 143 0.26 6.02 -21.02
CA VAL A 143 0.92 5.12 -20.05
C VAL A 143 1.38 3.88 -20.80
N ALA A 144 2.68 3.58 -20.70
CA ALA A 144 3.23 2.34 -21.23
C ALA A 144 2.81 1.17 -20.35
N VAL A 145 2.14 0.20 -20.95
CA VAL A 145 1.70 -1.04 -20.29
C VAL A 145 2.22 -2.22 -21.12
N PRO A 146 2.27 -3.45 -20.55
CA PRO A 146 2.80 -4.60 -21.29
C PRO A 146 2.14 -4.85 -22.64
N SER A 147 0.85 -4.51 -22.77
CA SER A 147 0.10 -4.69 -24.04
C SER A 147 0.24 -3.52 -25.02
N GLY A 148 1.00 -2.47 -24.68
CA GLY A 148 1.17 -1.31 -25.55
C GLY A 148 1.10 0.00 -24.80
N VAL A 149 0.41 0.98 -25.36
CA VAL A 149 0.23 2.30 -24.76
C VAL A 149 -1.25 2.54 -24.53
N SER A 150 -1.62 2.84 -23.29
CA SER A 150 -2.99 3.21 -22.92
C SER A 150 -3.08 4.71 -22.73
N LYS A 151 -4.21 5.29 -23.14
CA LYS A 151 -4.48 6.72 -22.97
C LYS A 151 -5.58 6.94 -21.95
N PHE A 152 -5.37 7.92 -21.10
CA PHE A 152 -6.35 8.32 -20.07
C PHE A 152 -6.55 9.81 -20.14
N GLU A 153 -7.79 10.26 -20.07
CA GLU A 153 -8.12 11.68 -19.95
C GLU A 153 -8.65 11.95 -18.55
N VAL A 154 -8.13 12.98 -17.89
CA VAL A 154 -8.59 13.38 -16.56
C VAL A 154 -9.92 14.11 -16.71
N LEU A 155 -10.98 13.54 -16.14
CA LEU A 155 -12.33 14.11 -16.21
C LEU A 155 -12.70 14.90 -14.97
N GLU A 156 -12.30 14.43 -13.80
CA GLU A 156 -12.66 15.03 -12.53
C GLU A 156 -11.58 14.73 -11.50
N ILE A 157 -11.29 15.71 -10.66
CA ILE A 157 -10.37 15.54 -9.51
C ILE A 157 -11.13 15.98 -8.26
N ARG A 158 -11.18 15.09 -7.26
CA ARG A 158 -11.81 15.43 -5.99
C ARG A 158 -11.06 14.82 -4.82
N ARG A 159 -11.47 15.22 -3.62
CA ARG A 159 -10.96 14.71 -2.36
C ARG A 159 -12.10 14.53 -1.41
N ASP A 160 -12.04 13.48 -0.63
CA ASP A 160 -13.01 13.25 0.45
C ASP A 160 -12.59 14.00 1.71
#